data_a58881532269216ab3cdc027f3c821dc
#
_entry.id   a58881532269216ab3cdc027f3c821dc
#
_cell.length_a   1.000
_cell.length_b   1.000
_cell.length_c   1.000
_cell.angle_alpha   90.00
_cell.angle_beta   90.00
_cell.angle_gamma   90.00
#
_symmetry.space_group_name_H-M   'P 1'
#
loop_
_entity.id
_entity.type
_entity.pdbx_description
1 polymer ?
#
loop_
_entity_poly.entity_id
_entity_poly.type
_entity_poly.pdbx_seq_one_letter_code
_entity_poly.pdbx_strand_id
1 'polypeptide(L)'
;MNRVCLRGIELRYVLTMHLAQQGPATVAELIHALSYHGFSVQGRPSKVVSDALRWEIEHGRVNRLARGRYGPAYIPRSTDYRIHQRVLALREAVVAERRAQRVPLPPTYASGGCD
;
A
#
# COMPACT_ATOMS: atom_id res chain seq x y z
N MET A 1 -1.43 -18.15 0.94
CA MET A 1 -1.40 -17.18 -0.15
C MET A 1 -0.32 -16.16 0.12
N ASN A 2 0.61 -16.03 -0.81
CA ASN A 2 1.72 -15.10 -0.64
C ASN A 2 1.31 -13.70 -1.02
N ARG A 3 1.71 -12.75 -0.20
CA ARG A 3 1.46 -11.33 -0.44
C ARG A 3 2.75 -10.55 -0.28
N VAL A 4 2.81 -9.41 -0.95
CA VAL A 4 3.94 -8.50 -0.78
C VAL A 4 3.69 -7.66 0.46
N CYS A 5 4.60 -7.72 1.42
CA CYS A 5 4.49 -6.96 2.66
C CYS A 5 4.99 -5.53 2.45
N LEU A 6 4.14 -4.57 2.76
CA LEU A 6 4.49 -3.17 2.65
C LEU A 6 4.94 -2.62 3.99
N ARG A 7 6.03 -1.87 4.01
CA ARG A 7 6.58 -1.25 5.19
C ARG A 7 7.02 0.18 4.90
N GLY A 8 6.94 1.02 5.91
CA GLY A 8 7.47 2.36 5.83
C GLY A 8 6.99 3.14 4.62
N ILE A 9 7.91 3.61 3.83
CA ILE A 9 7.63 4.46 2.69
C ILE A 9 6.78 3.77 1.63
N GLU A 10 6.92 2.47 1.48
CA GLU A 10 6.15 1.71 0.48
C GLU A 10 4.67 1.73 0.81
N LEU A 11 4.33 1.49 2.06
CA LEU A 11 2.94 1.55 2.51
C LEU A 11 2.38 2.96 2.32
N ARG A 12 3.15 3.98 2.73
CA ARG A 12 2.70 5.36 2.58
C ARG A 12 2.44 5.72 1.13
N TYR A 13 3.31 5.29 0.22
CA TYR A 13 3.16 5.57 -1.21
C TYR A 13 1.92 4.89 -1.79
N VAL A 14 1.68 3.62 -1.43
CA VAL A 14 0.51 2.89 -1.93
C VAL A 14 -0.79 3.58 -1.45
N LEU A 15 -0.84 3.97 -0.18
CA LEU A 15 -2.03 4.65 0.35
C LEU A 15 -2.25 6.00 -0.32
N THR A 16 -1.19 6.78 -0.47
CA THR A 16 -1.26 8.10 -1.09
C THR A 16 -1.74 7.99 -2.54
N MET A 17 -1.19 7.06 -3.30
CA MET A 17 -1.59 6.87 -4.69
C MET A 17 -3.03 6.38 -4.80
N HIS A 18 -3.46 5.49 -3.90
CA HIS A 18 -4.84 5.02 -3.89
C HIS A 18 -5.82 6.20 -3.72
N LEU A 19 -5.54 7.06 -2.74
CA LEU A 19 -6.39 8.22 -2.51
C LEU A 19 -6.37 9.17 -3.69
N ALA A 20 -5.22 9.37 -4.32
CA ALA A 20 -5.11 10.25 -5.47
C ALA A 20 -5.90 9.73 -6.67
N GLN A 21 -5.95 8.42 -6.86
CA GLN A 21 -6.61 7.81 -8.01
C GLN A 21 -8.08 7.48 -7.77
N GLN A 22 -8.42 7.05 -6.56
CA GLN A 22 -9.77 6.57 -6.26
C GLN A 22 -10.61 7.57 -5.46
N GLY A 23 -9.98 8.59 -4.90
CA GLY A 23 -10.67 9.58 -4.09
C GLY A 23 -10.75 9.19 -2.62
N PRO A 24 -11.58 9.91 -1.85
CA PRO A 24 -11.67 9.72 -0.40
C PRO A 24 -12.02 8.29 0.00
N ALA A 25 -11.43 7.83 1.10
CA ALA A 25 -11.66 6.49 1.60
C ALA A 25 -11.52 6.44 3.12
N THR A 26 -12.15 5.45 3.71
CA THR A 26 -12.00 5.14 5.14
C THR A 26 -10.81 4.20 5.33
N VAL A 27 -10.36 4.04 6.58
CA VAL A 27 -9.29 3.09 6.91
C VAL A 27 -9.69 1.68 6.48
N ALA A 28 -10.93 1.28 6.72
CA ALA A 28 -11.41 -0.04 6.34
C ALA A 28 -11.36 -0.25 4.83
N GLU A 29 -11.75 0.77 4.08
CA GLU A 29 -11.70 0.70 2.61
C GLU A 29 -10.27 0.60 2.10
N LEU A 30 -9.34 1.32 2.73
CA LEU A 30 -7.93 1.26 2.38
C LEU A 30 -7.33 -0.12 2.67
N ILE A 31 -7.67 -0.70 3.81
CA ILE A 31 -7.23 -2.05 4.16
C ILE A 31 -7.73 -3.06 3.14
N HIS A 32 -9.00 -2.94 2.76
CA HIS A 32 -9.58 -3.82 1.75
C HIS A 32 -8.85 -3.68 0.40
N ALA A 33 -8.55 -2.44 0.01
CA ALA A 33 -7.83 -2.18 -1.23
C ALA A 33 -6.43 -2.80 -1.23
N LEU A 34 -5.72 -2.70 -0.11
CA LEU A 34 -4.41 -3.33 0.02
C LEU A 34 -4.50 -4.83 -0.21
N SER A 35 -5.47 -5.47 0.44
CA SER A 35 -5.70 -6.91 0.30
C SER A 35 -6.04 -7.27 -1.14
N TYR A 36 -6.91 -6.49 -1.77
CA TYR A 36 -7.31 -6.71 -3.15
C TYR A 36 -6.12 -6.69 -4.11
N HIS A 37 -5.19 -5.76 -3.89
CA HIS A 37 -4.01 -5.63 -4.74
C HIS A 37 -2.88 -6.60 -4.39
N GLY A 38 -3.09 -7.48 -3.42
CA GLY A 38 -2.09 -8.47 -3.05
C GLY A 38 -1.04 -7.97 -2.08
N PHE A 39 -1.35 -6.90 -1.35
CA PHE A 39 -0.44 -6.36 -0.34
C PHE A 39 -0.86 -6.77 1.06
N SER A 40 0.11 -6.82 1.96
CA SER A 40 -0.13 -7.06 3.38
C SER A 40 0.73 -6.10 4.18
N VAL A 41 0.42 -5.98 5.46
CA VAL A 41 1.22 -5.14 6.37
C VAL A 41 1.55 -5.95 7.61
N GLN A 42 2.65 -5.60 8.27
CA GLN A 42 3.05 -6.25 9.49
C GLN A 42 2.35 -5.56 10.66
N GLY A 43 1.74 -6.35 11.54
CA GLY A 43 1.02 -5.84 12.69
C GLY A 43 -0.46 -5.67 12.41
N ARG A 44 -1.13 -4.89 13.26
CA ARG A 44 -2.58 -4.64 13.14
C ARG A 44 -2.83 -3.68 11.98
N PRO A 45 -3.55 -4.12 10.94
CA PRO A 45 -3.71 -3.28 9.74
C PRO A 45 -4.30 -1.90 10.04
N SER A 46 -5.32 -1.81 10.88
CA SER A 46 -5.96 -0.52 11.17
C SER A 46 -4.99 0.46 11.83
N LYS A 47 -4.16 -0.03 12.74
CA LYS A 47 -3.17 0.82 13.41
C LYS A 47 -2.06 1.24 12.44
N VAL A 48 -1.53 0.29 11.69
CA VAL A 48 -0.43 0.54 10.76
C VAL A 48 -0.85 1.52 9.67
N VAL A 49 -2.05 1.33 9.11
CA VAL A 49 -2.57 2.23 8.09
C VAL A 49 -2.84 3.62 8.67
N SER A 50 -3.44 3.69 9.85
CA SER A 50 -3.71 4.99 10.51
C SER A 50 -2.42 5.75 10.80
N ASP A 51 -1.39 5.07 11.26
CA ASP A 51 -0.10 5.70 11.53
C ASP A 51 0.55 6.22 10.25
N ALA A 52 0.48 5.45 9.18
CA ALA A 52 1.02 5.86 7.88
C ALA A 52 0.27 7.09 7.34
N LEU A 53 -1.06 7.11 7.47
CA LEU A 53 -1.86 8.25 7.04
C LEU A 53 -1.55 9.50 7.85
N ARG A 54 -1.36 9.35 9.17
CA ARG A 54 -0.97 10.47 10.02
C ARG A 54 0.35 11.09 9.56
N TRP A 55 1.31 10.25 9.23
CA TRP A 55 2.60 10.70 8.73
C TRP A 55 2.44 11.49 7.43
N GLU A 56 1.61 10.96 6.52
CA GLU A 56 1.36 11.63 5.24
C GLU A 56 0.61 12.96 5.39
N ILE A 57 -0.30 13.04 6.37
CA ILE A 57 -1.00 14.28 6.69
C ILE A 57 0.01 15.33 7.15
N GLU A 58 0.91 14.94 8.03
CA GLU A 58 1.94 15.85 8.55
C GLU A 58 2.86 16.37 7.44
N HIS A 59 3.02 15.59 6.37
CA HIS A 59 3.86 15.96 5.23
C HIS A 59 3.05 16.51 4.05
N GLY A 60 1.77 16.76 4.24
CA GLY A 60 0.94 17.48 3.28
C GLY A 60 0.47 16.69 2.07
N ARG A 61 0.62 15.36 2.08
CA ARG A 61 0.24 14.54 0.94
C ARG A 61 -1.14 13.91 1.05
N VAL A 62 -1.72 13.92 2.24
CA VAL A 62 -3.05 13.38 2.51
C VAL A 62 -3.82 14.38 3.37
N ASN A 63 -5.11 14.50 3.14
CA ASN A 63 -6.00 15.32 3.97
C ASN A 63 -6.93 14.43 4.78
N ARG A 64 -7.15 14.82 6.03
CA ARG A 64 -8.18 14.21 6.85
C ARG A 64 -9.47 14.97 6.62
N LEU A 65 -10.47 14.31 6.06
CA LEU A 65 -11.74 14.94 5.71
C LEU A 65 -12.76 14.89 6.84
N ALA A 66 -12.73 13.78 7.58
CA ALA A 66 -13.61 13.57 8.72
C ALA A 66 -12.97 12.48 9.58
N ARG A 67 -13.61 12.17 10.70
CA ARG A 67 -13.10 11.10 11.57
C ARG A 67 -13.06 9.78 10.82
N GLY A 68 -11.86 9.22 10.69
CA GLY A 68 -11.65 7.95 10.02
C GLY A 68 -11.76 8.01 8.49
N ARG A 69 -11.88 9.20 7.91
CA ARG A 69 -12.01 9.38 6.47
C ARG A 69 -10.92 10.30 5.95
N TYR A 70 -10.25 9.87 4.90
CA TYR A 70 -9.09 10.55 4.34
C TYR A 70 -9.26 10.77 2.85
N GLY A 71 -8.59 11.79 2.33
CA GLY A 71 -8.64 12.09 0.92
C GLY A 71 -7.31 12.60 0.39
N PRO A 72 -7.21 12.77 -0.93
CA PRO A 72 -5.97 13.24 -1.53
C PRO A 72 -5.72 14.71 -1.24
N ALA A 73 -4.44 15.08 -1.12
CA ALA A 73 -4.02 16.45 -1.08
C ALA A 73 -3.27 16.76 -2.37
N TYR A 74 -2.91 18.03 -2.58
CA TYR A 74 -2.10 18.39 -3.73
C TYR A 74 -0.71 17.80 -3.59
N ILE A 75 -0.23 17.15 -4.66
CA ILE A 75 1.10 16.55 -4.71
C ILE A 75 1.83 17.14 -5.91
N PRO A 76 3.05 17.70 -5.74
CA PRO A 76 3.82 18.16 -6.89
C PRO A 76 4.06 17.03 -7.89
N ARG A 77 4.10 17.40 -9.17
CA ARG A 77 4.22 16.41 -10.26
C ARG A 77 5.43 15.47 -10.09
N SER A 78 6.56 16.00 -9.67
CA SER A 78 7.76 15.18 -9.49
C SER A 78 7.60 14.14 -8.39
N THR A 79 6.94 14.52 -7.30
CA THR A 79 6.66 13.61 -6.20
C THR A 79 5.63 12.57 -6.63
N ASP A 80 4.58 13.01 -7.32
CA ASP A 80 3.54 12.12 -7.84
C ASP A 80 4.14 11.07 -8.78
N TYR A 81 5.02 11.47 -9.68
CA TYR A 81 5.69 10.56 -10.60
C TYR A 81 6.50 9.52 -9.84
N ARG A 82 7.25 9.93 -8.84
CA ARG A 82 8.08 9.03 -8.04
C ARG A 82 7.23 8.01 -7.28
N ILE A 83 6.13 8.47 -6.67
CA ILE A 83 5.20 7.60 -5.98
C ILE A 83 4.60 6.59 -6.95
N HIS A 84 4.16 7.06 -8.11
CA HIS A 84 3.54 6.21 -9.12
C HIS A 84 4.50 5.11 -9.58
N GLN A 85 5.75 5.46 -9.88
CA GLN A 85 6.73 4.49 -10.32
C GLN A 85 7.01 3.43 -9.25
N ARG A 86 7.08 3.85 -7.98
CA ARG A 86 7.32 2.92 -6.89
C ARG A 86 6.14 1.95 -6.71
N VAL A 87 4.92 2.46 -6.78
CA VAL A 87 3.73 1.62 -6.63
C VAL A 87 3.59 0.63 -7.78
N LEU A 88 3.91 1.05 -9.02
CA LEU A 88 3.91 0.13 -10.15
C LEU A 88 4.91 -1.01 -9.94
N ALA A 89 6.10 -0.70 -9.43
CA ALA A 89 7.10 -1.74 -9.15
C ALA A 89 6.59 -2.73 -8.08
N LEU A 90 5.89 -2.23 -7.07
CA LEU A 90 5.32 -3.08 -6.03
C LEU A 90 4.21 -3.98 -6.60
N ARG A 91 3.39 -3.47 -7.50
CA ARG A 91 2.35 -4.27 -8.15
C ARG A 91 2.95 -5.35 -9.04
N GLU A 92 4.05 -5.04 -9.72
CA GLU A 92 4.78 -6.03 -10.51
C GLU A 92 5.35 -7.13 -9.61
N ALA A 93 5.80 -6.78 -8.41
CA ALA A 93 6.28 -7.76 -7.44
C ALA A 93 5.17 -8.73 -7.03
N VAL A 94 3.93 -8.24 -6.88
CA VAL A 94 2.77 -9.10 -6.59
C VAL A 94 2.53 -10.06 -7.74
N VAL A 95 2.58 -9.58 -8.97
CA VAL A 95 2.39 -10.42 -10.16
C VAL A 95 3.47 -11.50 -10.22
N ALA A 96 4.72 -11.13 -9.94
CA ALA A 96 5.82 -12.09 -9.94
C ALA A 96 5.62 -13.17 -8.87
N GLU A 97 5.17 -12.79 -7.67
CA GLU A 97 4.86 -13.76 -6.61
C GLU A 97 3.76 -14.73 -7.01
N ARG A 98 2.71 -14.23 -7.65
CA ARG A 98 1.60 -15.06 -8.12
C ARG A 98 2.05 -16.03 -9.20
N ARG A 99 2.95 -15.60 -10.10
CA ARG A 99 3.51 -16.47 -11.13
C ARG A 99 4.38 -17.56 -10.51
N ALA A 100 5.17 -17.21 -9.52
CA ALA A 100 6.03 -18.17 -8.83
C ALA A 100 5.21 -19.27 -8.17
N GLN A 101 4.02 -18.96 -7.68
CA GLN A 101 3.14 -19.94 -7.04
C GLN A 101 2.54 -20.93 -8.03
N ARG A 102 2.47 -20.59 -9.30
CA ARG A 102 1.92 -21.48 -10.35
C ARG A 102 2.92 -22.50 -10.82
N VAL A 103 4.20 -22.27 -10.56
CA VAL A 103 5.28 -23.16 -10.94
C VAL A 103 5.66 -24.02 -9.74
N PRO A 104 5.88 -25.35 -9.92
CA PRO A 104 6.35 -26.16 -8.79
C PRO A 104 7.64 -25.60 -8.21
N LEU A 105 7.63 -25.39 -6.91
CA LEU A 105 8.74 -24.76 -6.21
C LEU A 105 9.45 -25.78 -5.35
N PRO A 106 10.77 -25.60 -5.11
CA PRO A 106 11.50 -26.44 -4.18
C PRO A 106 10.89 -26.36 -2.77
N PRO A 107 10.95 -27.45 -1.99
CA PRO A 107 10.39 -27.43 -0.64
C PRO A 107 11.05 -26.41 0.28
N THR A 108 12.25 -25.98 -0.05
CA THR A 108 12.99 -24.99 0.74
C THR A 108 12.64 -23.57 0.39
N TYR A 109 11.76 -23.36 -0.58
CA TYR A 109 11.34 -22.01 -0.97
C TYR A 109 10.65 -21.30 0.19
N ALA A 110 11.13 -20.13 0.52
CA ALA A 110 10.55 -19.30 1.57
C ALA A 110 9.52 -18.35 0.99
N SER A 111 8.38 -18.27 1.63
CA SER A 111 7.33 -17.33 1.25
C SER A 111 7.77 -15.90 1.53
N GLY A 112 7.36 -14.96 0.69
CA GLY A 112 7.64 -13.54 0.88
C GLY A 112 6.68 -12.82 1.81
N GLY A 113 6.09 -13.52 2.77
CA GLY A 113 5.14 -12.91 3.69
C GLY A 113 5.79 -11.98 4.72
N CYS A 114 4.95 -11.27 5.45
CA CYS A 114 5.38 -10.45 6.58
C CYS A 114 5.53 -11.33 7.81
N ASP A 115 6.72 -11.51 8.25
CA ASP A 115 6.99 -12.26 9.47
C ASP A 115 7.56 -11.37 10.56
#